data_f71b2b1847d31756ff5d661a6ef56de9
#
_entry.id   f71b2b1847d31756ff5d661a6ef56de9
#
_cell.length_a   1.000
_cell.length_b   1.000
_cell.length_c   1.000
_cell.angle_alpha   90.00
_cell.angle_beta   90.00
_cell.angle_gamma   90.00
#
_symmetry.space_group_name_H-M   'P 1'
#
loop_
_entity.id
_entity.type
_entity.pdbx_description
1 polymer ?
#
loop_
_entity_poly.entity_id
_entity_poly.type
_entity_poly.pdbx_seq_one_letter_code
_entity_poly.pdbx_strand_id
1 'polypeptide(L)'
;MPKEKLKTIYVCNQCGETSPRWMGRCPSCGAWNTMTEDVVAEPSKSSSRAAAPARVTGQTSLTPQKLKNISTTEEKSRIITGISELDRVLGGGIVIGSVTLIGGEPGIGKSTILLQLCGEVSKTKNVLYVTGEESVRQIKLRAVRLNVPEDNISLVAESDVDEICGLIESMKPDLVVIDSIQTMRCTDISSSAGTVSQVKESSARFLNVAKTLEIPTFIVGHVNKDGAIAGPKVMEHIVDTVLYFEGDKTLPYRVLRAVKNRYGSTNEIGMFDMTGRGLAQIENPSQVMLEGRPLGISGTCVACVMEGTRPVLSEVQALATKTSFPSPRRTASGFDYNRMYLLLAVLEKRAGYNFSSQDVYVNIIGGLKLDETAYDLPVCIAMASSLLDLPVGEKTIAIGEVGLGGEVRSVTHLETRLREAQRVGFDTAIVPKHNLKMIDPAQFPGLKLVGVSYLREAINTIKLK
;
A
#
# COMPACT_ATOMS: atom_id res chain seq x y z
N MET A 1 -46.50 -0.22 -24.94
CA MET A 1 -45.36 -0.26 -24.00
C MET A 1 -45.34 1.08 -23.27
N PRO A 2 -45.50 1.14 -21.93
CA PRO A 2 -45.41 2.38 -21.19
C PRO A 2 -43.98 2.88 -21.24
N LYS A 3 -43.77 4.15 -21.59
CA LYS A 3 -42.44 4.81 -21.53
C LYS A 3 -42.06 4.97 -20.06
N GLU A 4 -41.00 4.29 -19.62
CA GLU A 4 -40.39 4.53 -18.31
C GLU A 4 -40.00 6.01 -18.23
N LYS A 5 -40.43 6.68 -17.17
CA LYS A 5 -40.01 8.05 -16.89
C LYS A 5 -38.62 7.99 -16.25
N LEU A 6 -37.63 8.43 -16.99
CA LEU A 6 -36.26 8.60 -16.50
C LEU A 6 -36.17 9.91 -15.70
N LYS A 7 -35.55 9.84 -14.52
CA LYS A 7 -35.30 11.00 -13.68
C LYS A 7 -33.78 11.20 -13.56
N THR A 8 -33.36 12.39 -13.89
CA THR A 8 -31.96 12.79 -13.68
C THR A 8 -31.69 13.05 -12.20
N ILE A 9 -30.63 12.46 -11.67
CA ILE A 9 -30.06 12.72 -10.36
C ILE A 9 -28.59 13.06 -10.50
N TYR A 10 -28.02 13.69 -9.50
CA TYR A 10 -26.59 14.01 -9.45
C TYR A 10 -25.93 13.21 -8.34
N VAL A 11 -24.86 12.51 -8.66
CA VAL A 11 -24.12 11.61 -7.74
C VAL A 11 -22.73 12.15 -7.53
N CYS A 12 -22.29 12.24 -6.28
CA CYS A 12 -20.93 12.65 -5.94
C CYS A 12 -19.92 11.54 -6.26
N ASN A 13 -18.92 11.82 -7.08
CA ASN A 13 -17.89 10.88 -7.47
C ASN A 13 -16.96 10.45 -6.33
N GLN A 14 -16.94 11.20 -5.22
CA GLN A 14 -16.07 10.90 -4.08
C GLN A 14 -16.76 10.08 -2.99
N CYS A 15 -18.03 10.35 -2.69
CA CYS A 15 -18.71 9.70 -1.57
C CYS A 15 -20.02 8.98 -1.95
N GLY A 16 -20.48 9.08 -3.21
CA GLY A 16 -21.70 8.45 -3.66
C GLY A 16 -22.98 9.12 -3.17
N GLU A 17 -22.92 10.30 -2.54
CA GLU A 17 -24.11 11.07 -2.12
C GLU A 17 -24.92 11.48 -3.33
N THR A 18 -26.25 11.33 -3.25
CA THR A 18 -27.17 11.64 -4.34
C THR A 18 -27.94 12.92 -4.08
N SER A 19 -28.14 13.73 -5.13
CA SER A 19 -28.93 14.95 -5.06
C SER A 19 -29.83 15.06 -6.28
N PRO A 20 -31.10 15.57 -6.13
CA PRO A 20 -31.99 15.83 -7.26
C PRO A 20 -31.58 17.04 -8.10
N ARG A 21 -30.57 17.81 -7.66
CA ARG A 21 -30.04 19.00 -8.35
C ARG A 21 -28.51 19.00 -8.30
N TRP A 22 -27.91 19.52 -9.35
CA TRP A 22 -26.48 19.74 -9.35
C TRP A 22 -26.08 20.76 -8.29
N MET A 23 -25.03 20.46 -7.53
CA MET A 23 -24.45 21.34 -6.52
C MET A 23 -22.94 21.41 -6.73
N GLY A 24 -22.37 22.63 -6.69
CA GLY A 24 -20.93 22.84 -6.85
C GLY A 24 -20.10 22.22 -5.74
N ARG A 25 -20.72 21.99 -4.56
CA ARG A 25 -20.08 21.34 -3.40
C ARG A 25 -20.97 20.21 -2.88
N CYS A 26 -20.41 19.04 -2.68
CA CYS A 26 -21.13 17.91 -2.12
C CYS A 26 -21.53 18.17 -0.65
N PRO A 27 -22.80 17.99 -0.26
CA PRO A 27 -23.25 18.27 1.11
C PRO A 27 -22.71 17.25 2.13
N SER A 28 -22.37 16.06 1.69
CA SER A 28 -21.90 14.98 2.56
C SER A 28 -20.39 15.04 2.80
N CYS A 29 -19.56 15.03 1.74
CA CYS A 29 -18.10 15.02 1.88
C CYS A 29 -17.44 16.39 1.72
N GLY A 30 -18.17 17.43 1.35
CA GLY A 30 -17.65 18.80 1.20
C GLY A 30 -16.78 19.04 -0.04
N ALA A 31 -16.59 18.05 -0.90
CA ALA A 31 -15.77 18.16 -2.10
C ALA A 31 -16.43 19.05 -3.18
N TRP A 32 -15.59 19.83 -3.88
CA TRP A 32 -16.06 20.73 -4.95
C TRP A 32 -16.03 20.06 -6.32
N ASN A 33 -17.02 20.36 -7.17
CA ASN A 33 -17.13 19.90 -8.56
C ASN A 33 -17.07 18.37 -8.72
N THR A 34 -17.65 17.63 -7.77
CA THR A 34 -17.67 16.17 -7.75
C THR A 34 -19.04 15.57 -8.09
N MET A 35 -20.06 16.40 -8.37
CA MET A 35 -21.41 15.95 -8.71
C MET A 35 -21.50 15.69 -10.22
N THR A 36 -21.72 14.44 -10.61
CA THR A 36 -21.96 14.02 -12.01
C THR A 36 -23.39 13.63 -12.21
N GLU A 37 -23.90 13.88 -13.41
CA GLU A 37 -25.27 13.53 -13.82
C GLU A 37 -25.40 12.01 -13.98
N ASP A 38 -26.44 11.44 -13.38
CA ASP A 38 -26.82 10.03 -13.51
C ASP A 38 -28.34 9.93 -13.74
N VAL A 39 -28.80 8.88 -14.43
CA VAL A 39 -30.20 8.72 -14.82
C VAL A 39 -30.77 7.48 -14.15
N VAL A 40 -31.81 7.68 -13.33
CA VAL A 40 -32.49 6.59 -12.60
C VAL A 40 -33.93 6.47 -13.09
N ALA A 41 -34.39 5.26 -13.35
CA ALA A 41 -35.79 5.01 -13.67
C ALA A 41 -36.69 5.27 -12.45
N GLU A 42 -37.78 6.03 -12.61
CA GLU A 42 -38.77 6.18 -11.54
C GLU A 42 -39.47 4.82 -11.30
N PRO A 43 -39.54 4.37 -10.03
CA PRO A 43 -40.32 3.17 -9.73
C PRO A 43 -41.80 3.40 -10.16
N SER A 44 -42.26 2.58 -11.08
CA SER A 44 -43.66 2.66 -11.57
C SER A 44 -44.62 2.45 -10.40
N LYS A 45 -45.47 3.46 -10.11
CA LYS A 45 -46.58 3.31 -9.19
C LYS A 45 -47.68 2.46 -9.88
N SER A 46 -47.49 1.16 -9.92
CA SER A 46 -48.56 0.23 -10.28
C SER A 46 -48.73 -0.79 -9.16
N SER A 47 -49.81 -0.55 -8.44
CA SER A 47 -50.69 -1.48 -7.73
C SER A 47 -50.05 -2.59 -6.89
N SER A 48 -50.18 -2.39 -5.57
CA SER A 48 -50.70 -3.35 -4.61
C SER A 48 -50.26 -4.82 -4.70
N ARG A 49 -49.59 -5.17 -3.69
CA ARG A 49 -49.01 -6.42 -3.22
C ARG A 49 -47.54 -6.50 -3.58
N ALA A 50 -46.78 -5.81 -2.73
CA ALA A 50 -45.37 -6.10 -2.55
C ALA A 50 -45.24 -7.61 -2.29
N ALA A 51 -44.74 -8.33 -3.29
CA ALA A 51 -43.91 -9.47 -2.99
C ALA A 51 -42.73 -8.88 -2.21
N ALA A 52 -42.65 -9.17 -0.93
CA ALA A 52 -41.46 -8.90 -0.14
C ALA A 52 -40.28 -9.43 -0.94
N PRO A 53 -39.13 -8.73 -0.98
CA PRO A 53 -37.93 -9.28 -1.59
C PRO A 53 -37.79 -10.68 -1.04
N ALA A 54 -37.56 -11.65 -1.92
CA ALA A 54 -37.41 -13.05 -1.53
C ALA A 54 -36.34 -13.05 -0.42
N ARG A 55 -36.79 -13.22 0.80
CA ARG A 55 -35.90 -13.47 1.93
C ARG A 55 -35.16 -14.74 1.54
N VAL A 56 -33.88 -14.59 1.28
CA VAL A 56 -32.97 -15.72 1.31
C VAL A 56 -33.31 -16.48 2.57
N THR A 57 -33.91 -17.66 2.44
CA THR A 57 -34.35 -18.49 3.53
C THR A 57 -33.17 -19.25 4.16
N GLY A 58 -32.17 -18.49 4.56
CA GLY A 58 -31.29 -18.86 5.64
C GLY A 58 -31.85 -18.18 6.88
N GLN A 59 -32.65 -18.88 7.67
CA GLN A 59 -33.10 -18.42 8.99
C GLN A 59 -31.89 -18.24 9.89
N THR A 60 -31.21 -17.11 9.79
CA THR A 60 -30.52 -16.55 10.94
C THR A 60 -31.62 -16.01 11.84
N SER A 61 -32.12 -16.86 12.74
CA SER A 61 -32.95 -16.38 13.84
C SER A 61 -32.15 -15.24 14.51
N LEU A 62 -32.78 -14.07 14.65
CA LEU A 62 -32.24 -12.92 15.39
C LEU A 62 -32.12 -13.25 16.90
N THR A 63 -31.38 -14.30 17.21
CA THR A 63 -31.09 -14.71 18.59
C THR A 63 -29.75 -14.09 18.98
N PRO A 64 -29.73 -13.13 19.90
CA PRO A 64 -28.50 -12.53 20.40
C PRO A 64 -27.65 -13.61 21.06
N GLN A 65 -26.41 -13.77 20.60
CA GLN A 65 -25.43 -14.68 21.17
C GLN A 65 -24.56 -13.93 22.19
N LYS A 66 -24.32 -14.55 23.36
CA LYS A 66 -23.38 -13.99 24.33
C LYS A 66 -21.96 -14.17 23.81
N LEU A 67 -21.14 -13.10 23.87
CA LEU A 67 -19.76 -13.10 23.40
C LEU A 67 -18.93 -14.30 23.89
N LYS A 68 -19.12 -14.73 25.15
CA LYS A 68 -18.46 -15.89 25.74
C LYS A 68 -18.79 -17.24 25.09
N ASN A 69 -19.89 -17.32 24.33
CA ASN A 69 -20.35 -18.56 23.66
C ASN A 69 -19.86 -18.65 22.22
N ILE A 70 -19.20 -17.59 21.73
CA ILE A 70 -18.61 -17.56 20.38
C ILE A 70 -17.20 -18.14 20.47
N SER A 71 -16.97 -19.31 19.91
CA SER A 71 -15.64 -19.92 19.87
C SER A 71 -14.77 -19.21 18.83
N THR A 72 -13.71 -18.56 19.30
CA THR A 72 -12.65 -17.98 18.45
C THR A 72 -11.41 -18.89 18.51
N THR A 73 -11.43 -20.01 17.83
CA THR A 73 -10.18 -20.73 17.55
C THR A 73 -9.49 -20.01 16.39
N GLU A 74 -8.45 -19.22 16.68
CA GLU A 74 -7.72 -18.39 15.72
C GLU A 74 -7.25 -19.20 14.47
N GLU A 75 -6.86 -20.46 14.67
CA GLU A 75 -6.44 -21.36 13.58
C GLU A 75 -7.54 -21.69 12.56
N LYS A 76 -8.82 -21.62 12.94
CA LYS A 76 -9.96 -21.87 12.03
C LYS A 76 -10.51 -20.62 11.35
N SER A 77 -10.06 -19.44 11.78
CA SER A 77 -10.60 -18.16 11.30
C SER A 77 -9.85 -17.59 10.09
N ARG A 78 -8.70 -18.14 9.71
CA ARG A 78 -7.86 -17.62 8.62
C ARG A 78 -7.39 -18.70 7.66
N ILE A 79 -7.30 -18.32 6.38
CA ILE A 79 -6.67 -19.10 5.33
C ILE A 79 -5.28 -18.49 5.10
N ILE A 80 -4.24 -19.30 5.28
CA ILE A 80 -2.86 -18.91 4.93
C ILE A 80 -2.75 -18.92 3.42
N THR A 81 -2.24 -17.81 2.87
CA THR A 81 -2.20 -17.61 1.41
C THR A 81 -1.03 -18.36 0.75
N GLY A 82 -0.03 -18.77 1.51
CA GLY A 82 1.23 -19.32 0.97
C GLY A 82 2.17 -18.22 0.42
N ILE A 83 1.74 -16.96 0.47
CA ILE A 83 2.50 -15.79 0.06
C ILE A 83 2.76 -14.96 1.31
N SER A 84 3.94 -15.12 1.94
CA SER A 84 4.24 -14.57 3.27
C SER A 84 4.13 -13.04 3.33
N GLU A 85 4.50 -12.35 2.26
CA GLU A 85 4.37 -10.89 2.15
C GLU A 85 2.89 -10.45 2.05
N LEU A 86 2.01 -11.27 1.46
CA LEU A 86 0.57 -11.03 1.44
C LEU A 86 -0.06 -11.35 2.80
N ASP A 87 0.33 -12.46 3.42
CA ASP A 87 -0.15 -12.83 4.76
C ASP A 87 0.19 -11.77 5.79
N ARG A 88 1.40 -11.18 5.71
CA ARG A 88 1.84 -10.06 6.57
C ARG A 88 0.87 -8.88 6.47
N VAL A 89 0.57 -8.43 5.26
CA VAL A 89 -0.30 -7.26 5.02
C VAL A 89 -1.74 -7.53 5.43
N LEU A 90 -2.19 -8.78 5.31
CA LEU A 90 -3.50 -9.22 5.77
C LEU A 90 -3.59 -9.37 7.31
N GLY A 91 -2.45 -9.34 8.00
CA GLY A 91 -2.38 -9.52 9.46
C GLY A 91 -2.40 -10.99 9.87
N GLY A 92 -1.79 -11.89 9.05
CA GLY A 92 -1.63 -13.32 9.31
C GLY A 92 -2.55 -14.20 8.48
N GLY A 93 -2.99 -13.75 7.30
CA GLY A 93 -3.81 -14.54 6.36
C GLY A 93 -5.23 -14.01 6.16
N ILE A 94 -5.97 -14.64 5.27
CA ILE A 94 -7.33 -14.25 4.85
C ILE A 94 -8.33 -14.63 5.93
N VAL A 95 -9.12 -13.67 6.41
CA VAL A 95 -10.20 -13.94 7.38
C VAL A 95 -11.44 -14.48 6.66
N ILE A 96 -12.02 -15.53 7.19
CA ILE A 96 -13.24 -16.18 6.65
C ILE A 96 -14.39 -15.15 6.63
N GLY A 97 -15.12 -15.09 5.53
CA GLY A 97 -16.21 -14.13 5.33
C GLY A 97 -15.77 -12.67 5.19
N SER A 98 -14.47 -12.38 5.06
CA SER A 98 -13.97 -11.02 4.82
C SER A 98 -14.06 -10.64 3.34
N VAL A 99 -14.23 -9.33 3.10
CA VAL A 99 -14.11 -8.75 1.76
C VAL A 99 -12.88 -7.84 1.72
N THR A 100 -11.97 -8.18 0.81
CA THR A 100 -10.70 -7.46 0.61
C THR A 100 -10.70 -6.79 -0.76
N LEU A 101 -10.53 -5.46 -0.79
CA LEU A 101 -10.29 -4.70 -2.01
C LEU A 101 -8.80 -4.62 -2.30
N ILE A 102 -8.40 -4.94 -3.54
CA ILE A 102 -7.06 -4.64 -4.05
C ILE A 102 -7.17 -3.53 -5.08
N GLY A 103 -6.67 -2.34 -4.72
CA GLY A 103 -6.58 -1.16 -5.57
C GLY A 103 -5.19 -0.96 -6.17
N GLY A 104 -5.09 -0.12 -7.20
CA GLY A 104 -3.82 0.28 -7.80
C GLY A 104 -3.93 0.60 -9.28
N GLU A 105 -2.87 1.19 -9.87
CA GLU A 105 -2.83 1.53 -11.29
C GLU A 105 -3.01 0.30 -12.21
N PRO A 106 -3.56 0.49 -13.41
CA PRO A 106 -3.59 -0.58 -14.43
C PRO A 106 -2.16 -1.08 -14.76
N GLY A 107 -2.00 -2.41 -14.81
CA GLY A 107 -0.72 -3.05 -15.12
C GLY A 107 0.27 -3.15 -13.94
N ILE A 108 -0.10 -2.73 -12.73
CA ILE A 108 0.77 -2.79 -11.53
C ILE A 108 1.01 -4.23 -11.02
N GLY A 109 0.12 -5.18 -11.34
CA GLY A 109 0.24 -6.57 -10.92
C GLY A 109 -0.93 -7.13 -10.10
N LYS A 110 -2.06 -6.39 -9.94
CA LYS A 110 -3.22 -6.84 -9.14
C LYS A 110 -3.74 -8.23 -9.52
N SER A 111 -4.13 -8.41 -10.78
CA SER A 111 -4.63 -9.70 -11.27
C SER A 111 -3.55 -10.79 -11.26
N THR A 112 -2.27 -10.41 -11.32
CA THR A 112 -1.15 -11.36 -11.23
C THR A 112 -1.05 -11.94 -9.82
N ILE A 113 -1.01 -11.09 -8.79
CA ILE A 113 -0.93 -11.56 -7.40
C ILE A 113 -2.16 -12.38 -7.01
N LEU A 114 -3.35 -11.97 -7.46
CA LEU A 114 -4.57 -12.72 -7.17
C LEU A 114 -4.60 -14.09 -7.86
N LEU A 115 -4.11 -14.19 -9.08
CA LEU A 115 -4.03 -15.48 -9.75
C LEU A 115 -2.99 -16.40 -9.10
N GLN A 116 -1.85 -15.84 -8.61
CA GLN A 116 -0.88 -16.58 -7.81
C GLN A 116 -1.47 -17.02 -6.46
N LEU A 117 -2.23 -16.14 -5.80
CA LEU A 117 -2.99 -16.46 -4.58
C LEU A 117 -3.96 -17.61 -4.83
N CYS A 118 -4.74 -17.55 -5.94
CA CYS A 118 -5.64 -18.64 -6.31
C CYS A 118 -4.88 -19.97 -6.45
N GLY A 119 -3.68 -19.92 -7.06
CA GLY A 119 -2.83 -21.11 -7.22
C GLY A 119 -2.37 -21.71 -5.91
N GLU A 120 -1.96 -20.88 -4.95
CA GLU A 120 -1.54 -21.36 -3.64
C GLU A 120 -2.71 -21.94 -2.84
N VAL A 121 -3.83 -21.20 -2.78
CA VAL A 121 -5.04 -21.63 -2.06
C VAL A 121 -5.67 -22.88 -2.69
N SER A 122 -5.65 -23.01 -4.01
CA SER A 122 -6.24 -24.13 -4.74
C SER A 122 -5.56 -25.47 -4.48
N LYS A 123 -4.37 -25.49 -3.88
CA LYS A 123 -3.71 -26.74 -3.46
C LYS A 123 -4.56 -27.55 -2.47
N THR A 124 -5.43 -26.92 -1.71
CA THR A 124 -6.25 -27.55 -0.66
C THR A 124 -7.71 -27.11 -0.64
N LYS A 125 -8.11 -26.14 -1.45
CA LYS A 125 -9.42 -25.48 -1.39
C LYS A 125 -9.95 -25.17 -2.79
N ASN A 126 -11.27 -25.04 -2.91
CA ASN A 126 -11.92 -24.67 -4.16
C ASN A 126 -11.97 -23.15 -4.31
N VAL A 127 -11.53 -22.65 -5.45
CA VAL A 127 -11.46 -21.24 -5.76
C VAL A 127 -12.36 -20.91 -6.95
N LEU A 128 -13.14 -19.85 -6.84
CA LEU A 128 -13.90 -19.27 -7.95
C LEU A 128 -13.26 -17.95 -8.36
N TYR A 129 -12.83 -17.85 -9.61
CA TYR A 129 -12.32 -16.62 -10.21
C TYR A 129 -13.32 -16.10 -11.24
N VAL A 130 -13.90 -14.93 -10.97
CA VAL A 130 -14.86 -14.24 -11.84
C VAL A 130 -14.14 -13.14 -12.57
N THR A 131 -14.21 -13.11 -13.89
CA THR A 131 -13.64 -12.04 -14.72
C THR A 131 -14.74 -11.34 -15.52
N GLY A 132 -14.75 -10.00 -15.45
CA GLY A 132 -15.61 -9.16 -16.29
C GLY A 132 -14.84 -8.43 -17.40
N GLU A 133 -13.51 -8.50 -17.42
CA GLU A 133 -12.66 -7.79 -18.37
C GLU A 133 -12.02 -8.72 -19.41
N GLU A 134 -11.53 -9.86 -18.96
CA GLU A 134 -10.78 -10.80 -19.78
C GLU A 134 -11.59 -12.07 -20.04
N SER A 135 -11.38 -12.67 -21.20
CA SER A 135 -11.95 -14.01 -21.48
C SER A 135 -11.27 -15.09 -20.63
N VAL A 136 -12.00 -16.17 -20.35
CA VAL A 136 -11.48 -17.35 -19.65
C VAL A 136 -10.18 -17.87 -20.28
N ARG A 137 -10.06 -17.79 -21.61
CA ARG A 137 -8.84 -18.20 -22.35
C ARG A 137 -7.65 -17.32 -22.02
N GLN A 138 -7.82 -16.00 -21.88
CA GLN A 138 -6.75 -15.07 -21.53
C GLN A 138 -6.27 -15.30 -20.10
N ILE A 139 -7.19 -15.52 -19.15
CA ILE A 139 -6.84 -15.89 -17.77
C ILE A 139 -6.08 -17.22 -17.75
N LYS A 140 -6.53 -18.22 -18.53
CA LYS A 140 -5.84 -19.51 -18.65
C LYS A 140 -4.40 -19.37 -19.17
N LEU A 141 -4.17 -18.58 -20.20
CA LEU A 141 -2.82 -18.31 -20.73
C LEU A 141 -1.92 -17.67 -19.68
N ARG A 142 -2.49 -16.76 -18.88
CA ARG A 142 -1.77 -16.14 -17.75
C ARG A 142 -1.47 -17.16 -16.66
N ALA A 143 -2.41 -18.00 -16.29
CA ALA A 143 -2.24 -19.06 -15.28
C ALA A 143 -1.10 -20.03 -15.68
N VAL A 144 -1.05 -20.46 -16.94
CA VAL A 144 0.04 -21.28 -17.47
C VAL A 144 1.40 -20.59 -17.35
N ARG A 145 1.48 -19.30 -17.74
CA ARG A 145 2.72 -18.50 -17.63
C ARG A 145 3.20 -18.38 -16.18
N LEU A 146 2.27 -18.26 -15.24
CA LEU A 146 2.53 -18.12 -13.79
C LEU A 146 2.72 -19.48 -13.10
N ASN A 147 2.61 -20.59 -13.84
CA ASN A 147 2.67 -21.97 -13.31
C ASN A 147 1.67 -22.21 -12.17
N VAL A 148 0.44 -21.70 -12.33
CA VAL A 148 -0.64 -21.85 -11.35
C VAL A 148 -1.25 -23.24 -11.48
N PRO A 149 -1.43 -24.01 -10.38
CA PRO A 149 -2.19 -25.26 -10.36
C PRO A 149 -3.63 -25.06 -10.85
N GLU A 150 -4.18 -26.02 -11.60
CA GLU A 150 -5.42 -25.81 -12.34
C GLU A 150 -6.64 -26.57 -11.75
N ASP A 151 -6.41 -27.61 -10.96
CA ASP A 151 -7.42 -28.59 -10.62
C ASP A 151 -8.61 -28.04 -9.81
N ASN A 152 -8.38 -27.11 -8.88
CA ASN A 152 -9.39 -26.58 -7.97
C ASN A 152 -9.72 -25.11 -8.23
N ILE A 153 -9.44 -24.58 -9.43
CA ILE A 153 -9.78 -23.22 -9.82
C ILE A 153 -10.85 -23.25 -10.90
N SER A 154 -12.03 -22.74 -10.57
CA SER A 154 -13.11 -22.51 -11.52
C SER A 154 -13.06 -21.09 -12.04
N LEU A 155 -13.13 -20.92 -13.37
CA LEU A 155 -13.14 -19.62 -14.04
C LEU A 155 -14.51 -19.37 -14.66
N VAL A 156 -15.06 -18.18 -14.46
CA VAL A 156 -16.28 -17.72 -15.13
C VAL A 156 -16.07 -16.30 -15.68
N ALA A 157 -16.53 -16.08 -16.91
CA ALA A 157 -16.58 -14.75 -17.52
C ALA A 157 -18.05 -14.26 -17.46
N GLU A 158 -18.36 -13.45 -16.45
CA GLU A 158 -19.69 -12.90 -16.20
C GLU A 158 -19.59 -11.52 -15.56
N SER A 159 -20.55 -10.67 -15.83
CA SER A 159 -20.65 -9.32 -15.28
C SER A 159 -21.96 -9.07 -14.51
N ASP A 160 -22.95 -9.92 -14.64
CA ASP A 160 -24.20 -9.82 -13.89
C ASP A 160 -23.98 -10.29 -12.44
N VAL A 161 -24.17 -9.34 -11.51
CA VAL A 161 -23.90 -9.59 -10.08
C VAL A 161 -24.87 -10.62 -9.49
N ASP A 162 -26.11 -10.67 -9.94
CA ASP A 162 -27.11 -11.60 -9.40
C ASP A 162 -26.81 -13.03 -9.85
N GLU A 163 -26.41 -13.23 -11.11
CA GLU A 163 -25.95 -14.52 -11.64
C GLU A 163 -24.68 -15.00 -10.90
N ILE A 164 -23.74 -14.09 -10.66
CA ILE A 164 -22.50 -14.42 -9.91
C ILE A 164 -22.83 -14.80 -8.46
N CYS A 165 -23.69 -14.05 -7.78
CA CYS A 165 -24.12 -14.36 -6.41
C CYS A 165 -24.81 -15.73 -6.35
N GLY A 166 -25.71 -16.03 -7.28
CA GLY A 166 -26.38 -17.35 -7.39
C GLY A 166 -25.38 -18.49 -7.63
N LEU A 167 -24.34 -18.25 -8.44
CA LEU A 167 -23.27 -19.22 -8.65
C LEU A 167 -22.47 -19.47 -7.36
N ILE A 168 -22.12 -18.41 -6.62
CA ILE A 168 -21.41 -18.52 -5.32
C ILE A 168 -22.26 -19.30 -4.32
N GLU A 169 -23.55 -19.06 -4.22
CA GLU A 169 -24.49 -19.76 -3.32
C GLU A 169 -24.62 -21.25 -3.65
N SER A 170 -24.62 -21.60 -4.93
CA SER A 170 -24.74 -22.97 -5.39
C SER A 170 -23.44 -23.76 -5.27
N MET A 171 -22.32 -23.14 -5.62
CA MET A 171 -20.99 -23.78 -5.66
C MET A 171 -20.32 -23.82 -4.28
N LYS A 172 -20.54 -22.81 -3.43
CA LYS A 172 -19.92 -22.62 -2.11
C LYS A 172 -18.39 -22.78 -2.15
N PRO A 173 -17.69 -21.98 -2.95
CA PRO A 173 -16.22 -22.05 -2.99
C PRO A 173 -15.60 -21.59 -1.66
N ASP A 174 -14.36 -21.98 -1.39
CA ASP A 174 -13.62 -21.53 -0.21
C ASP A 174 -13.01 -20.13 -0.37
N LEU A 175 -12.88 -19.65 -1.61
CA LEU A 175 -12.36 -18.31 -1.95
C LEU A 175 -13.00 -17.82 -3.25
N VAL A 176 -13.38 -16.55 -3.29
CA VAL A 176 -13.88 -15.87 -4.49
C VAL A 176 -12.97 -14.72 -4.87
N VAL A 177 -12.72 -14.54 -6.16
CA VAL A 177 -12.03 -13.37 -6.73
C VAL A 177 -12.92 -12.75 -7.79
N ILE A 178 -13.13 -11.42 -7.70
CA ILE A 178 -13.90 -10.60 -8.67
C ILE A 178 -12.92 -9.64 -9.36
N ASP A 179 -12.69 -9.81 -10.66
CA ASP A 179 -11.73 -9.03 -11.47
C ASP A 179 -12.39 -8.47 -12.74
N SER A 180 -12.84 -7.20 -12.77
CA SER A 180 -12.82 -6.17 -11.73
C SER A 180 -14.24 -5.67 -11.39
N ILE A 181 -14.37 -4.95 -10.28
CA ILE A 181 -15.68 -4.39 -9.85
C ILE A 181 -16.24 -3.39 -10.85
N GLN A 182 -15.40 -2.72 -11.63
CA GLN A 182 -15.83 -1.71 -12.60
C GLN A 182 -16.64 -2.29 -13.76
N THR A 183 -16.49 -3.57 -14.04
CA THR A 183 -17.23 -4.25 -15.12
C THR A 183 -18.52 -4.91 -14.62
N MET A 184 -18.69 -5.02 -13.30
CA MET A 184 -19.86 -5.64 -12.69
C MET A 184 -21.12 -4.77 -12.83
N ARG A 185 -22.27 -5.42 -13.00
CA ARG A 185 -23.54 -4.76 -13.26
C ARG A 185 -24.68 -5.43 -12.49
N CYS A 186 -25.43 -4.61 -11.74
CA CYS A 186 -26.73 -4.95 -11.20
C CYS A 186 -27.80 -4.56 -12.23
N THR A 187 -28.59 -5.50 -12.70
CA THR A 187 -29.57 -5.29 -13.79
C THR A 187 -30.75 -4.43 -13.39
N ASP A 188 -31.04 -4.32 -12.10
CA ASP A 188 -32.08 -3.47 -11.53
C ASP A 188 -31.68 -1.98 -11.44
N ILE A 189 -30.42 -1.64 -11.72
CA ILE A 189 -29.92 -0.27 -11.74
C ILE A 189 -29.68 0.17 -13.18
N SER A 190 -30.30 1.27 -13.59
CA SER A 190 -30.24 1.76 -14.97
C SER A 190 -28.91 2.40 -15.39
N SER A 191 -28.03 2.72 -14.43
CA SER A 191 -26.72 3.32 -14.71
C SER A 191 -25.74 2.32 -15.35
N SER A 192 -24.79 2.83 -16.14
CA SER A 192 -23.77 2.01 -16.80
C SER A 192 -22.79 1.37 -15.81
N ALA A 193 -22.23 0.22 -16.18
CA ALA A 193 -21.12 -0.40 -15.44
C ALA A 193 -19.98 0.61 -15.18
N GLY A 194 -19.31 0.51 -14.04
CA GLY A 194 -18.23 1.42 -13.63
C GLY A 194 -18.68 2.75 -13.01
N THR A 195 -19.97 3.07 -13.02
CA THR A 195 -20.51 4.23 -12.27
C THR A 195 -20.46 3.98 -10.77
N VAL A 196 -20.44 5.06 -9.98
CA VAL A 196 -20.45 4.99 -8.50
C VAL A 196 -21.61 4.17 -7.97
N SER A 197 -22.80 4.35 -8.54
CA SER A 197 -24.02 3.65 -8.15
C SER A 197 -23.89 2.14 -8.36
N GLN A 198 -23.41 1.71 -9.54
CA GLN A 198 -23.17 0.30 -9.85
C GLN A 198 -22.10 -0.32 -8.95
N VAL A 199 -20.96 0.35 -8.79
CA VAL A 199 -19.86 -0.14 -7.95
C VAL A 199 -20.30 -0.28 -6.49
N LYS A 200 -21.06 0.69 -5.96
CA LYS A 200 -21.57 0.66 -4.58
C LYS A 200 -22.52 -0.52 -4.36
N GLU A 201 -23.51 -0.69 -5.25
CA GLU A 201 -24.51 -1.76 -5.13
C GLU A 201 -23.88 -3.14 -5.35
N SER A 202 -23.08 -3.32 -6.39
CA SER A 202 -22.36 -4.56 -6.65
C SER A 202 -21.52 -4.99 -5.45
N SER A 203 -20.77 -4.02 -4.85
CA SER A 203 -19.97 -4.28 -3.66
C SER A 203 -20.81 -4.67 -2.45
N ALA A 204 -21.98 -4.03 -2.27
CA ALA A 204 -22.90 -4.35 -1.17
C ALA A 204 -23.48 -5.77 -1.30
N ARG A 205 -23.81 -6.22 -2.53
CA ARG A 205 -24.30 -7.59 -2.80
C ARG A 205 -23.19 -8.63 -2.54
N PHE A 206 -21.99 -8.41 -3.06
CA PHE A 206 -20.85 -9.31 -2.78
C PHE A 206 -20.50 -9.36 -1.29
N LEU A 207 -20.55 -8.22 -0.58
CA LEU A 207 -20.34 -8.21 0.87
C LEU A 207 -21.42 -9.03 1.59
N ASN A 208 -22.68 -8.90 1.22
CA ASN A 208 -23.76 -9.65 1.83
C ASN A 208 -23.59 -11.16 1.64
N VAL A 209 -23.28 -11.63 0.42
CA VAL A 209 -23.03 -13.04 0.13
C VAL A 209 -21.80 -13.55 0.88
N ALA A 210 -20.68 -12.80 0.86
CA ALA A 210 -19.46 -13.15 1.58
C ALA A 210 -19.70 -13.33 3.08
N LYS A 211 -20.47 -12.42 3.72
CA LYS A 211 -20.79 -12.48 5.15
C LYS A 211 -21.76 -13.59 5.50
N THR A 212 -22.79 -13.80 4.65
CA THR A 212 -23.85 -14.80 4.90
C THR A 212 -23.31 -16.22 4.75
N LEU A 213 -22.45 -16.46 3.78
CA LEU A 213 -21.89 -17.78 3.49
C LEU A 213 -20.52 -18.01 4.14
N GLU A 214 -19.98 -16.99 4.82
CA GLU A 214 -18.63 -17.01 5.41
C GLU A 214 -17.53 -17.31 4.37
N ILE A 215 -17.70 -16.82 3.13
CA ILE A 215 -16.75 -17.02 2.02
C ILE A 215 -15.90 -15.76 1.85
N PRO A 216 -14.56 -15.85 2.03
CA PRO A 216 -13.68 -14.72 1.78
C PRO A 216 -13.69 -14.33 0.30
N THR A 217 -13.76 -13.03 0.05
CA THR A 217 -13.89 -12.50 -1.31
C THR A 217 -12.86 -11.39 -1.55
N PHE A 218 -12.06 -11.52 -2.62
CA PHE A 218 -11.19 -10.47 -3.12
C PHE A 218 -11.85 -9.74 -4.28
N ILE A 219 -11.79 -8.43 -4.25
CA ILE A 219 -12.33 -7.56 -5.30
C ILE A 219 -11.19 -6.71 -5.86
N VAL A 220 -11.02 -6.70 -7.18
CA VAL A 220 -10.07 -5.83 -7.88
C VAL A 220 -10.73 -4.50 -8.17
N GLY A 221 -10.02 -3.40 -7.86
CA GLY A 221 -10.41 -2.04 -8.22
C GLY A 221 -9.28 -1.31 -8.96
N HIS A 222 -9.62 -0.58 -10.02
CA HIS A 222 -8.67 0.28 -10.73
C HIS A 222 -8.72 1.70 -10.19
N VAL A 223 -7.55 2.31 -9.97
CA VAL A 223 -7.40 3.72 -9.54
C VAL A 223 -6.73 4.48 -10.67
N ASN A 224 -7.24 5.66 -11.02
CA ASN A 224 -6.55 6.57 -11.94
C ASN A 224 -5.50 7.39 -11.21
N LYS A 225 -4.51 7.92 -11.97
CA LYS A 225 -3.43 8.78 -11.47
C LYS A 225 -3.91 10.01 -10.69
N ASP A 226 -5.10 10.50 -11.02
CA ASP A 226 -5.72 11.66 -10.36
C ASP A 226 -6.56 11.28 -9.12
N GLY A 227 -6.58 10.01 -8.73
CA GLY A 227 -7.37 9.51 -7.60
C GLY A 227 -8.90 9.64 -7.80
N ALA A 228 -9.37 9.91 -9.02
CA ALA A 228 -10.69 10.41 -9.33
C ALA A 228 -11.62 9.41 -10.05
N ILE A 229 -11.30 8.11 -10.11
CA ILE A 229 -12.29 7.16 -10.61
C ILE A 229 -13.21 6.74 -9.47
N ALA A 230 -14.49 6.86 -9.76
CA ALA A 230 -15.58 6.28 -9.02
C ALA A 230 -15.34 4.77 -8.79
N GLY A 231 -14.99 4.39 -7.59
CA GLY A 231 -14.82 2.99 -7.26
C GLY A 231 -14.09 2.77 -5.94
N PRO A 232 -12.75 2.84 -5.88
CA PRO A 232 -12.02 2.43 -4.68
C PRO A 232 -12.40 3.22 -3.43
N LYS A 233 -12.48 4.56 -3.48
CA LYS A 233 -12.83 5.38 -2.30
C LYS A 233 -14.22 5.10 -1.75
N VAL A 234 -15.21 4.84 -2.61
CA VAL A 234 -16.56 4.47 -2.17
C VAL A 234 -16.56 3.10 -1.50
N MET A 235 -15.77 2.17 -2.04
CA MET A 235 -15.65 0.82 -1.51
C MET A 235 -14.86 0.75 -0.20
N GLU A 236 -13.90 1.66 0.02
CA GLU A 236 -13.09 1.70 1.25
C GLU A 236 -13.93 1.69 2.53
N HIS A 237 -15.12 2.31 2.50
CA HIS A 237 -16.02 2.31 3.65
C HIS A 237 -16.84 1.01 3.76
N ILE A 238 -17.06 0.31 2.66
CA ILE A 238 -17.91 -0.89 2.59
C ILE A 238 -17.13 -2.15 2.97
N VAL A 239 -15.94 -2.35 2.39
CA VAL A 239 -15.14 -3.56 2.58
C VAL A 239 -14.40 -3.61 3.93
N ASP A 240 -13.94 -4.80 4.32
CA ASP A 240 -13.24 -5.00 5.59
C ASP A 240 -11.76 -4.62 5.51
N THR A 241 -11.11 -4.94 4.38
CA THR A 241 -9.69 -4.69 4.14
C THR A 241 -9.50 -3.99 2.80
N VAL A 242 -8.61 -2.99 2.76
CA VAL A 242 -8.22 -2.27 1.55
C VAL A 242 -6.71 -2.34 1.43
N LEU A 243 -6.25 -2.93 0.34
CA LEU A 243 -4.85 -3.04 -0.02
C LEU A 243 -4.60 -2.22 -1.29
N TYR A 244 -3.56 -1.39 -1.28
CA TYR A 244 -3.11 -0.68 -2.47
C TYR A 244 -1.79 -1.23 -2.97
N PHE A 245 -1.74 -1.54 -4.26
CA PHE A 245 -0.51 -1.79 -4.98
C PHE A 245 0.08 -0.45 -5.42
N GLU A 246 1.28 -0.17 -4.94
CA GLU A 246 2.06 1.03 -5.24
C GLU A 246 3.36 0.64 -5.93
N GLY A 247 3.90 1.51 -6.75
CA GLY A 247 5.21 1.34 -7.39
C GLY A 247 5.33 2.13 -8.68
N ASP A 248 6.53 2.57 -8.98
CA ASP A 248 6.86 3.18 -10.25
C ASP A 248 7.15 2.08 -11.29
N LYS A 249 6.73 2.29 -12.54
CA LYS A 249 7.00 1.35 -13.64
C LYS A 249 8.49 1.20 -13.94
N THR A 250 9.29 2.17 -13.53
CA THR A 250 10.74 2.17 -13.67
C THR A 250 11.46 1.34 -12.61
N LEU A 251 10.78 1.00 -11.51
CA LEU A 251 11.33 0.21 -10.42
C LEU A 251 10.95 -1.27 -10.56
N PRO A 252 11.86 -2.21 -10.26
CA PRO A 252 11.57 -3.64 -10.37
C PRO A 252 10.58 -4.11 -9.32
N TYR A 253 10.55 -3.48 -8.16
CA TYR A 253 9.69 -3.92 -7.06
C TYR A 253 8.37 -3.15 -6.98
N ARG A 254 7.42 -3.78 -6.30
CA ARG A 254 6.08 -3.27 -6.01
C ARG A 254 5.83 -3.38 -4.52
N VAL A 255 5.15 -2.38 -3.97
CA VAL A 255 4.76 -2.36 -2.56
C VAL A 255 3.25 -2.58 -2.47
N LEU A 256 2.83 -3.52 -1.65
CA LEU A 256 1.44 -3.74 -1.28
C LEU A 256 1.23 -3.18 0.12
N ARG A 257 0.40 -2.16 0.24
CA ARG A 257 0.14 -1.43 1.50
C ARG A 257 -1.29 -1.64 1.97
N ALA A 258 -1.47 -1.93 3.26
CA ALA A 258 -2.78 -1.90 3.88
C ALA A 258 -3.18 -0.46 4.21
N VAL A 259 -4.26 0.03 3.62
CA VAL A 259 -4.85 1.36 3.91
C VAL A 259 -5.97 1.24 4.93
N LYS A 260 -6.67 0.11 4.92
CA LYS A 260 -7.68 -0.26 5.90
C LYS A 260 -7.58 -1.75 6.18
N ASN A 261 -7.61 -2.12 7.46
CA ASN A 261 -7.65 -3.53 7.85
C ASN A 261 -8.40 -3.67 9.19
N ARG A 262 -9.60 -4.26 9.18
CA ARG A 262 -10.39 -4.52 10.40
C ARG A 262 -9.83 -5.66 11.24
N TYR A 263 -8.95 -6.47 10.66
CA TYR A 263 -8.46 -7.72 11.26
C TYR A 263 -6.96 -7.71 11.54
N GLY A 264 -6.29 -6.59 11.27
CA GLY A 264 -4.86 -6.43 11.47
C GLY A 264 -4.42 -4.97 11.44
N SER A 265 -3.10 -4.77 11.49
CA SER A 265 -2.49 -3.44 11.39
C SER A 265 -2.60 -2.88 9.98
N THR A 266 -2.80 -1.57 9.86
CA THR A 266 -2.67 -0.84 8.58
C THR A 266 -1.23 -0.38 8.31
N ASN A 267 -0.32 -0.63 9.25
CA ASN A 267 1.08 -0.23 9.12
C ASN A 267 1.95 -1.30 8.45
N GLU A 268 1.38 -2.43 8.01
CA GLU A 268 2.14 -3.49 7.36
C GLU A 268 2.23 -3.25 5.84
N ILE A 269 3.41 -3.57 5.30
CA ILE A 269 3.64 -3.60 3.85
C ILE A 269 4.16 -4.96 3.40
N GLY A 270 3.81 -5.33 2.16
CA GLY A 270 4.38 -6.47 1.44
C GLY A 270 5.21 -5.97 0.26
N MET A 271 6.37 -6.54 0.04
CA MET A 271 7.25 -6.18 -1.07
C MET A 271 7.42 -7.31 -2.07
N PHE A 272 7.28 -6.99 -3.35
CA PHE A 272 7.32 -7.95 -4.44
C PHE A 272 8.21 -7.44 -5.58
N ASP A 273 8.97 -8.36 -6.19
CA ASP A 273 9.67 -8.12 -7.44
C ASP A 273 8.82 -8.56 -8.62
N MET A 274 8.78 -7.75 -9.69
CA MET A 274 8.04 -8.05 -10.91
C MET A 274 8.94 -8.82 -11.88
N THR A 275 8.78 -10.12 -11.90
CA THR A 275 9.55 -11.01 -12.77
C THR A 275 8.78 -11.45 -14.02
N GLY A 276 9.44 -12.05 -14.99
CA GLY A 276 8.78 -12.67 -16.15
C GLY A 276 7.82 -13.82 -15.78
N ARG A 277 7.97 -14.39 -14.58
CA ARG A 277 7.13 -15.47 -14.02
C ARG A 277 6.08 -14.99 -13.03
N GLY A 278 5.88 -13.69 -12.90
CA GLY A 278 4.93 -13.08 -11.98
C GLY A 278 5.59 -12.29 -10.86
N LEU A 279 4.90 -12.13 -9.74
CA LEU A 279 5.37 -11.42 -8.55
C LEU A 279 6.11 -12.39 -7.63
N ALA A 280 7.38 -12.13 -7.40
CA ALA A 280 8.21 -12.83 -6.43
C ALA A 280 8.26 -12.04 -5.12
N GLN A 281 8.20 -12.74 -3.99
CA GLN A 281 8.27 -12.11 -2.66
C GLN A 281 9.68 -11.62 -2.38
N ILE A 282 9.82 -10.42 -1.82
CA ILE A 282 11.10 -9.88 -1.36
C ILE A 282 11.18 -10.07 0.16
N GLU A 283 11.80 -11.17 0.59
CA GLU A 283 11.95 -11.48 2.01
C GLU A 283 12.88 -10.49 2.73
N ASN A 284 13.88 -9.96 2.00
CA ASN A 284 14.92 -9.08 2.49
C ASN A 284 15.00 -7.76 1.72
N PRO A 285 14.07 -6.81 1.94
CA PRO A 285 14.07 -5.53 1.22
C PRO A 285 15.37 -4.74 1.41
N SER A 286 15.91 -4.70 2.63
CA SER A 286 17.16 -4.00 2.93
C SER A 286 18.34 -4.50 2.10
N GLN A 287 18.43 -5.80 1.85
CA GLN A 287 19.46 -6.39 1.03
C GLN A 287 19.31 -5.99 -0.44
N VAL A 288 18.09 -6.07 -0.96
CA VAL A 288 17.78 -5.68 -2.35
C VAL A 288 18.05 -4.19 -2.58
N MET A 289 17.68 -3.32 -1.61
CA MET A 289 17.90 -1.88 -1.71
C MET A 289 19.38 -1.47 -1.64
N LEU A 290 20.22 -2.29 -1.05
CA LEU A 290 21.66 -2.05 -0.93
C LEU A 290 22.48 -2.82 -1.97
N GLU A 291 21.83 -3.63 -2.81
CA GLU A 291 22.52 -4.37 -3.88
C GLU A 291 23.13 -3.41 -4.91
N GLY A 292 24.37 -3.67 -5.30
CA GLY A 292 25.11 -2.81 -6.22
C GLY A 292 25.57 -1.47 -5.65
N ARG A 293 25.46 -1.25 -4.32
CA ARG A 293 25.94 -0.03 -3.68
C ARG A 293 27.44 0.14 -3.92
N PRO A 294 27.89 1.33 -4.40
CA PRO A 294 29.31 1.62 -4.54
C PRO A 294 29.98 1.73 -3.17
N LEU A 295 31.15 1.13 -3.00
CA LEU A 295 31.94 1.17 -1.77
C LEU A 295 33.12 2.14 -1.90
N GLY A 296 33.50 2.78 -0.80
CA GLY A 296 34.66 3.68 -0.76
C GLY A 296 34.47 5.01 -1.51
N ILE A 297 33.24 5.37 -1.90
CA ILE A 297 32.92 6.62 -2.61
C ILE A 297 32.35 7.64 -1.63
N SER A 298 32.78 8.92 -1.78
CA SER A 298 32.21 10.04 -1.04
C SER A 298 30.77 10.34 -1.49
N GLY A 299 29.99 10.96 -0.61
CA GLY A 299 28.61 11.35 -0.92
C GLY A 299 27.57 10.28 -0.70
N THR A 300 27.91 9.13 -0.09
CA THR A 300 26.94 8.08 0.23
C THR A 300 26.83 7.84 1.72
N CYS A 301 25.61 7.56 2.20
CA CYS A 301 25.36 7.14 3.58
C CYS A 301 24.16 6.19 3.62
N VAL A 302 24.24 5.13 4.42
CA VAL A 302 23.10 4.24 4.61
C VAL A 302 22.23 4.75 5.74
N ALA A 303 20.93 4.69 5.52
CA ALA A 303 19.85 5.07 6.42
C ALA A 303 18.95 3.87 6.72
N CYS A 304 18.16 3.94 7.80
CA CYS A 304 17.08 3.01 8.07
C CYS A 304 15.77 3.76 8.21
N VAL A 305 14.80 3.39 7.38
CA VAL A 305 13.42 3.91 7.43
C VAL A 305 12.48 2.89 8.05
N MET A 306 11.42 3.37 8.66
CA MET A 306 10.29 2.52 9.01
C MET A 306 9.23 2.62 7.92
N GLU A 307 9.08 1.59 7.14
CA GLU A 307 7.94 1.41 6.25
C GLU A 307 6.85 0.62 6.99
N GLY A 308 5.94 1.38 7.63
CA GLY A 308 5.00 0.80 8.57
C GLY A 308 5.69 0.28 9.84
N THR A 309 5.63 -1.01 10.09
CA THR A 309 6.37 -1.66 11.19
C THR A 309 7.71 -2.24 10.75
N ARG A 310 8.00 -2.25 9.45
CA ARG A 310 9.18 -2.90 8.88
C ARG A 310 10.34 -1.92 8.73
N PRO A 311 11.49 -2.18 9.35
CA PRO A 311 12.71 -1.42 9.08
C PRO A 311 13.25 -1.81 7.69
N VAL A 312 13.59 -0.82 6.87
CA VAL A 312 14.20 -1.01 5.55
C VAL A 312 15.45 -0.13 5.47
N LEU A 313 16.56 -0.72 5.09
CA LEU A 313 17.78 0.04 4.84
C LEU A 313 17.76 0.59 3.41
N SER A 314 18.19 1.83 3.25
CA SER A 314 18.24 2.51 1.96
C SER A 314 19.50 3.35 1.86
N GLU A 315 20.05 3.46 0.65
CA GLU A 315 21.19 4.30 0.38
C GLU A 315 20.74 5.73 0.07
N VAL A 316 21.33 6.68 0.80
CA VAL A 316 21.24 8.12 0.51
C VAL A 316 22.48 8.51 -0.28
N GLN A 317 22.30 9.07 -1.45
CA GLN A 317 23.36 9.64 -2.29
C GLN A 317 23.24 11.16 -2.33
N ALA A 318 24.35 11.85 -2.18
CA ALA A 318 24.44 13.29 -2.35
C ALA A 318 25.64 13.64 -3.22
N LEU A 319 25.48 14.62 -4.09
CA LEU A 319 26.56 15.17 -4.90
C LEU A 319 26.59 16.70 -4.68
N ALA A 320 27.71 17.19 -4.17
CA ALA A 320 28.03 18.59 -4.06
C ALA A 320 29.16 18.93 -5.03
N THR A 321 28.92 19.85 -5.95
CA THR A 321 29.90 20.25 -6.95
C THR A 321 29.89 21.77 -7.15
N LYS A 322 31.04 22.37 -7.51
CA LYS A 322 31.13 23.79 -7.77
C LYS A 322 30.11 24.20 -8.81
N THR A 323 29.28 25.20 -8.49
CA THR A 323 28.34 25.76 -9.46
C THR A 323 29.07 26.60 -10.52
N SER A 324 28.65 26.47 -11.76
CA SER A 324 29.02 27.37 -12.86
C SER A 324 27.91 28.40 -13.16
N PHE A 325 26.84 28.38 -12.38
CA PHE A 325 25.67 29.26 -12.57
C PHE A 325 25.67 30.40 -11.55
N PRO A 326 25.02 31.53 -11.84
CA PRO A 326 24.84 32.62 -10.89
C PRO A 326 24.10 32.23 -9.62
N SER A 327 23.19 31.24 -9.71
CA SER A 327 22.47 30.67 -8.58
C SER A 327 22.69 29.15 -8.52
N PRO A 328 23.14 28.61 -7.39
CA PRO A 328 23.38 27.19 -7.23
C PRO A 328 22.11 26.37 -7.40
N ARG A 329 22.22 25.25 -8.09
CA ARG A 329 21.12 24.31 -8.31
C ARG A 329 20.92 23.41 -7.08
N ARG A 330 19.66 23.13 -6.79
CA ARG A 330 19.27 22.22 -5.72
C ARG A 330 18.26 21.23 -6.30
N THR A 331 18.49 19.94 -6.14
CA THR A 331 17.59 18.91 -6.64
C THR A 331 17.50 17.78 -5.63
N ALA A 332 16.30 17.29 -5.37
CA ALA A 332 16.05 16.14 -4.53
C ALA A 332 15.15 15.12 -5.26
N SER A 333 15.50 13.86 -5.17
CA SER A 333 14.73 12.73 -5.66
C SER A 333 14.54 11.74 -4.53
N GLY A 334 13.28 11.36 -4.23
CA GLY A 334 12.95 10.50 -3.09
C GLY A 334 13.01 11.19 -1.71
N PHE A 335 13.35 12.48 -1.65
CA PHE A 335 13.42 13.29 -0.43
C PHE A 335 12.75 14.63 -0.62
N ASP A 336 12.17 15.21 0.44
CA ASP A 336 11.48 16.50 0.36
C ASP A 336 12.46 17.65 0.06
N TYR A 337 12.14 18.41 -0.96
CA TYR A 337 12.98 19.50 -1.45
C TYR A 337 13.13 20.62 -0.40
N ASN A 338 12.06 20.99 0.29
CA ASN A 338 12.10 22.05 1.31
C ASN A 338 12.91 21.58 2.53
N ARG A 339 12.78 20.29 2.89
CA ARG A 339 13.57 19.71 3.96
C ARG A 339 15.06 19.72 3.63
N MET A 340 15.44 19.40 2.40
CA MET A 340 16.84 19.49 1.94
C MET A 340 17.38 20.92 2.10
N TYR A 341 16.60 21.97 1.74
CA TYR A 341 17.01 23.36 1.94
C TYR A 341 17.25 23.73 3.39
N LEU A 342 16.36 23.27 4.29
CA LEU A 342 16.54 23.48 5.73
C LEU A 342 17.83 22.81 6.24
N LEU A 343 18.09 21.58 5.82
CA LEU A 343 19.29 20.86 6.22
C LEU A 343 20.58 21.51 5.68
N LEU A 344 20.56 22.05 4.46
CA LEU A 344 21.69 22.81 3.91
C LEU A 344 21.97 24.08 4.76
N ALA A 345 20.92 24.82 5.12
CA ALA A 345 21.08 25.99 5.99
C ALA A 345 21.65 25.64 7.38
N VAL A 346 21.25 24.48 7.94
CA VAL A 346 21.79 23.96 9.20
C VAL A 346 23.26 23.57 9.04
N LEU A 347 23.63 22.87 7.96
CA LEU A 347 25.02 22.50 7.65
C LEU A 347 25.91 23.75 7.54
N GLU A 348 25.45 24.79 6.86
CA GLU A 348 26.19 26.04 6.73
C GLU A 348 26.31 26.78 8.07
N LYS A 349 25.19 27.07 8.72
CA LYS A 349 25.17 27.96 9.89
C LYS A 349 25.66 27.30 11.17
N ARG A 350 25.38 26.00 11.37
CA ARG A 350 25.64 25.27 12.63
C ARG A 350 26.84 24.34 12.56
N ALA A 351 27.06 23.70 11.42
CA ALA A 351 28.19 22.77 11.25
C ALA A 351 29.40 23.43 10.57
N GLY A 352 29.24 24.59 9.92
CA GLY A 352 30.33 25.37 9.32
C GLY A 352 30.77 24.88 7.94
N TYR A 353 29.89 24.17 7.20
CA TYR A 353 30.14 23.68 5.84
C TYR A 353 29.48 24.58 4.81
N ASN A 354 30.26 25.20 3.92
CA ASN A 354 29.76 26.18 2.97
C ASN A 354 29.24 25.49 1.68
N PHE A 355 27.94 25.59 1.43
CA PHE A 355 27.28 25.14 0.21
C PHE A 355 26.80 26.29 -0.70
N SER A 356 27.08 27.55 -0.33
CA SER A 356 26.55 28.74 -1.05
C SER A 356 27.03 28.82 -2.50
N SER A 357 28.18 28.21 -2.83
CA SER A 357 28.75 28.13 -4.19
C SER A 357 28.75 26.71 -4.78
N GLN A 358 27.94 25.80 -4.22
CA GLN A 358 27.87 24.43 -4.64
C GLN A 358 26.48 24.10 -5.22
N ASP A 359 26.42 23.43 -6.34
CA ASP A 359 25.23 22.69 -6.77
C ASP A 359 25.08 21.45 -5.90
N VAL A 360 23.88 21.15 -5.41
CA VAL A 360 23.64 19.99 -4.54
C VAL A 360 22.49 19.16 -5.09
N TYR A 361 22.78 17.88 -5.22
CA TYR A 361 21.83 16.86 -5.67
C TYR A 361 21.71 15.81 -4.57
N VAL A 362 20.49 15.44 -4.20
CA VAL A 362 20.21 14.35 -3.24
C VAL A 362 19.32 13.34 -3.93
N ASN A 363 19.69 12.07 -3.83
CA ASN A 363 18.92 10.97 -4.39
C ASN A 363 18.82 9.83 -3.38
N ILE A 364 17.61 9.32 -3.18
CA ILE A 364 17.37 8.12 -2.37
C ILE A 364 17.25 6.95 -3.33
N ILE A 365 18.14 5.97 -3.16
CA ILE A 365 18.14 4.77 -3.99
C ILE A 365 16.96 3.89 -3.59
N GLY A 366 16.34 3.30 -4.61
CA GLY A 366 15.22 2.39 -4.43
C GLY A 366 13.85 3.03 -4.57
N GLY A 367 13.75 4.34 -4.92
CA GLY A 367 12.46 5.02 -5.20
C GLY A 367 11.49 5.08 -4.03
N LEU A 368 11.96 4.83 -2.81
CA LEU A 368 11.19 5.06 -1.59
C LEU A 368 10.95 6.56 -1.43
N LYS A 369 9.72 6.95 -1.11
CA LYS A 369 9.40 8.32 -0.71
C LYS A 369 9.58 8.41 0.79
N LEU A 370 10.47 9.27 1.23
CA LEU A 370 10.83 9.39 2.63
C LEU A 370 10.11 10.59 3.25
N ASP A 371 9.05 10.30 3.99
CA ASP A 371 8.30 11.30 4.77
C ASP A 371 8.73 11.33 6.25
N GLU A 372 9.81 10.62 6.59
CA GLU A 372 10.28 10.43 7.96
C GLU A 372 11.53 11.27 8.25
N THR A 373 11.55 11.99 9.40
CA THR A 373 12.67 12.86 9.81
C THR A 373 13.94 12.11 10.23
N ALA A 374 13.85 10.79 10.45
CA ALA A 374 15.03 9.95 10.78
C ALA A 374 16.09 9.93 9.67
N TYR A 375 15.76 10.38 8.45
CA TYR A 375 16.69 10.53 7.33
C TYR A 375 17.52 11.80 7.33
N ASP A 376 17.20 12.78 8.15
CA ASP A 376 17.92 14.05 8.16
C ASP A 376 19.42 13.87 8.40
N LEU A 377 19.76 13.05 9.39
CA LEU A 377 21.17 12.81 9.75
C LEU A 377 21.94 12.13 8.62
N PRO A 378 21.50 11.00 8.02
CA PRO A 378 22.20 10.39 6.90
C PRO A 378 22.25 11.29 5.66
N VAL A 379 21.22 12.10 5.37
CA VAL A 379 21.25 13.08 4.28
C VAL A 379 22.30 14.16 4.54
N CYS A 380 22.38 14.69 5.76
CA CYS A 380 23.42 15.66 6.14
C CYS A 380 24.83 15.06 6.04
N ILE A 381 25.00 13.81 6.49
CA ILE A 381 26.29 13.09 6.41
C ILE A 381 26.69 12.87 4.95
N ALA A 382 25.76 12.43 4.09
CA ALA A 382 26.01 12.24 2.66
C ALA A 382 26.42 13.56 1.97
N MET A 383 25.68 14.65 2.23
CA MET A 383 26.02 15.98 1.69
C MET A 383 27.41 16.46 2.17
N ALA A 384 27.71 16.32 3.46
CA ALA A 384 29.01 16.70 4.00
C ALA A 384 30.15 15.82 3.49
N SER A 385 29.91 14.52 3.36
CA SER A 385 30.84 13.54 2.76
C SER A 385 31.22 13.93 1.33
N SER A 386 30.21 14.28 0.50
CA SER A 386 30.44 14.75 -0.86
C SER A 386 31.21 16.07 -0.92
N LEU A 387 30.86 17.05 -0.07
CA LEU A 387 31.54 18.34 -0.03
C LEU A 387 33.02 18.22 0.38
N LEU A 388 33.32 17.29 1.31
CA LEU A 388 34.67 17.06 1.84
C LEU A 388 35.48 16.07 1.03
N ASP A 389 34.85 15.39 0.08
CA ASP A 389 35.39 14.24 -0.65
C ASP A 389 35.95 13.13 0.28
N LEU A 390 35.20 12.86 1.37
CA LEU A 390 35.55 11.85 2.36
C LEU A 390 34.47 10.77 2.41
N PRO A 391 34.78 9.50 2.08
CA PRO A 391 33.81 8.41 2.13
C PRO A 391 33.36 8.11 3.56
N VAL A 392 32.08 7.80 3.72
CA VAL A 392 31.54 7.23 4.96
C VAL A 392 31.96 5.76 5.04
N GLY A 393 32.23 5.25 6.23
CA GLY A 393 32.62 3.84 6.40
C GLY A 393 31.58 2.90 5.79
N GLU A 394 32.03 1.89 5.05
CA GLU A 394 31.17 0.98 4.27
C GLU A 394 30.12 0.26 5.10
N LYS A 395 30.42 -0.08 6.34
CA LYS A 395 29.52 -0.72 7.30
C LYS A 395 28.94 0.25 8.33
N THR A 396 28.88 1.55 7.97
CA THR A 396 28.34 2.60 8.84
C THR A 396 26.93 2.98 8.38
N ILE A 397 26.00 3.02 9.34
CA ILE A 397 24.63 3.53 9.15
C ILE A 397 24.44 4.78 10.02
N ALA A 398 23.62 5.71 9.55
CA ALA A 398 23.23 6.88 10.35
C ALA A 398 21.71 6.95 10.47
N ILE A 399 21.22 7.35 11.65
CA ILE A 399 19.78 7.46 11.95
C ILE A 399 19.60 8.65 12.89
N GLY A 400 18.76 9.61 12.55
CA GLY A 400 18.48 10.75 13.43
C GLY A 400 17.76 11.89 12.75
N GLU A 401 16.93 12.61 13.48
CA GLU A 401 16.33 13.87 13.07
C GLU A 401 17.31 15.02 13.37
N VAL A 402 17.36 16.02 12.50
CA VAL A 402 18.20 17.21 12.67
C VAL A 402 17.35 18.46 12.86
N GLY A 403 17.48 19.11 14.01
CA GLY A 403 16.79 20.36 14.30
C GLY A 403 17.54 21.60 13.74
N LEU A 404 16.85 22.75 13.69
CA LEU A 404 17.41 24.00 13.16
C LEU A 404 18.58 24.58 14.00
N GLY A 405 18.72 24.13 15.24
CA GLY A 405 19.89 24.45 16.08
C GLY A 405 21.12 23.61 15.76
N GLY A 406 20.99 22.58 14.89
CA GLY A 406 22.02 21.60 14.59
C GLY A 406 22.08 20.45 15.59
N GLU A 407 21.10 20.38 16.51
CA GLU A 407 20.94 19.26 17.44
C GLU A 407 20.42 18.01 16.72
N VAL A 408 20.90 16.84 17.15
CA VAL A 408 20.42 15.55 16.69
C VAL A 408 19.38 15.02 17.69
N ARG A 409 18.14 14.90 17.21
CA ARG A 409 16.96 14.54 17.98
C ARG A 409 16.66 13.06 17.92
N SER A 410 15.96 12.59 18.95
CA SER A 410 15.51 11.22 19.07
C SER A 410 14.57 10.82 17.95
N VAL A 411 14.66 9.56 17.53
CA VAL A 411 13.78 8.93 16.56
C VAL A 411 12.99 7.79 17.22
N THR A 412 11.85 7.46 16.64
CA THR A 412 11.04 6.31 17.05
C THR A 412 11.64 4.99 16.58
N HIS A 413 11.33 3.90 17.27
CA HIS A 413 11.71 2.53 16.89
C HIS A 413 13.22 2.31 16.65
N LEU A 414 14.08 3.05 17.36
CA LEU A 414 15.53 2.95 17.13
C LEU A 414 16.05 1.52 17.33
N GLU A 415 15.57 0.80 18.33
CA GLU A 415 15.94 -0.59 18.59
C GLU A 415 15.67 -1.49 17.38
N THR A 416 14.49 -1.39 16.77
CA THR A 416 14.08 -2.15 15.59
C THR A 416 14.99 -1.84 14.39
N ARG A 417 15.35 -0.57 14.20
CA ARG A 417 16.26 -0.12 13.14
C ARG A 417 17.69 -0.68 13.34
N LEU A 418 18.16 -0.70 14.58
CA LEU A 418 19.49 -1.23 14.90
C LEU A 418 19.56 -2.75 14.73
N ARG A 419 18.49 -3.49 15.08
CA ARG A 419 18.39 -4.93 14.82
C ARG A 419 18.48 -5.24 13.33
N GLU A 420 17.82 -4.44 12.50
CA GLU A 420 17.90 -4.57 11.04
C GLU A 420 19.31 -4.27 10.52
N ALA A 421 19.92 -3.17 10.96
CA ALA A 421 21.30 -2.84 10.59
C ALA A 421 22.28 -3.96 10.95
N GLN A 422 22.17 -4.51 12.17
CA GLN A 422 22.97 -5.64 12.64
C GLN A 422 22.72 -6.89 11.79
N ARG A 423 21.46 -7.21 11.49
CA ARG A 423 21.05 -8.37 10.67
C ARG A 423 21.66 -8.31 9.25
N VAL A 424 21.75 -7.12 8.67
CA VAL A 424 22.34 -6.91 7.33
C VAL A 424 23.87 -6.87 7.36
N GLY A 425 24.49 -6.76 8.56
CA GLY A 425 25.95 -6.85 8.75
C GLY A 425 26.66 -5.50 8.89
N PHE A 426 25.95 -4.45 9.30
CA PHE A 426 26.57 -3.18 9.68
C PHE A 426 27.28 -3.33 11.04
N ASP A 427 28.41 -2.64 11.20
CA ASP A 427 29.24 -2.67 12.41
C ASP A 427 29.25 -1.35 13.19
N THR A 428 28.78 -0.27 12.59
CA THR A 428 28.77 1.07 13.21
C THR A 428 27.44 1.77 12.95
N ALA A 429 26.80 2.27 13.99
CA ALA A 429 25.58 3.06 13.90
C ALA A 429 25.77 4.43 14.57
N ILE A 430 25.61 5.52 13.79
CA ILE A 430 25.59 6.90 14.28
C ILE A 430 24.15 7.26 14.62
N VAL A 431 23.88 7.51 15.91
CA VAL A 431 22.50 7.65 16.42
C VAL A 431 22.38 8.79 17.42
N PRO A 432 21.16 9.29 17.70
CA PRO A 432 20.99 10.33 18.70
C PRO A 432 21.41 9.86 20.09
N LYS A 433 22.26 10.63 20.76
CA LYS A 433 22.78 10.31 22.11
C LYS A 433 21.65 10.13 23.13
N HIS A 434 20.54 10.86 22.97
CA HIS A 434 19.41 10.76 23.88
C HIS A 434 18.73 9.37 23.80
N ASN A 435 18.58 8.81 22.61
CA ASN A 435 18.01 7.46 22.45
C ASN A 435 18.85 6.37 23.12
N LEU A 436 20.18 6.52 23.19
CA LEU A 436 21.07 5.52 23.81
C LEU A 436 20.84 5.34 25.32
N LYS A 437 20.20 6.32 25.98
CA LYS A 437 19.84 6.18 27.40
C LYS A 437 18.77 5.10 27.64
N MET A 438 18.02 4.75 26.60
CA MET A 438 16.92 3.79 26.65
C MET A 438 17.25 2.44 26.00
N ILE A 439 18.46 2.30 25.47
CA ILE A 439 18.94 1.12 24.74
C ILE A 439 20.11 0.50 25.49
N ASP A 440 20.02 -0.80 25.74
CA ASP A 440 21.15 -1.57 26.25
C ASP A 440 22.08 -1.97 25.09
N PRO A 441 23.32 -1.44 25.01
CA PRO A 441 24.26 -1.78 23.96
C PRO A 441 24.62 -3.26 23.89
N ALA A 442 24.49 -4.00 24.99
CA ALA A 442 24.78 -5.43 25.04
C ALA A 442 23.82 -6.26 24.16
N GLN A 443 22.66 -5.72 23.81
CA GLN A 443 21.70 -6.36 22.88
C GLN A 443 22.16 -6.34 21.42
N PHE A 444 23.22 -5.57 21.09
CA PHE A 444 23.73 -5.39 19.72
C PHE A 444 25.19 -5.79 19.60
N PRO A 445 25.55 -7.07 19.87
CA PRO A 445 26.92 -7.51 19.76
C PRO A 445 27.45 -7.32 18.32
N GLY A 446 28.65 -6.73 18.22
CA GLY A 446 29.27 -6.44 16.92
C GLY A 446 28.83 -5.14 16.24
N LEU A 447 27.83 -4.41 16.79
CA LEU A 447 27.39 -3.11 16.30
C LEU A 447 27.83 -2.01 17.27
N LYS A 448 28.83 -1.20 16.88
CA LYS A 448 29.28 -0.04 17.64
C LYS A 448 28.28 1.10 17.56
N LEU A 449 27.67 1.48 18.69
CA LEU A 449 26.74 2.60 18.77
C LEU A 449 27.49 3.90 19.08
N VAL A 450 27.45 4.85 18.14
CA VAL A 450 28.08 6.17 18.26
C VAL A 450 26.98 7.20 18.53
N GLY A 451 26.83 7.59 19.79
CA GLY A 451 25.84 8.59 20.21
C GLY A 451 26.31 10.01 19.95
N VAL A 452 25.54 10.78 19.18
CA VAL A 452 25.83 12.18 18.84
C VAL A 452 24.70 13.11 19.33
N SER A 453 25.08 14.30 19.81
CA SER A 453 24.15 15.34 20.25
C SER A 453 23.98 16.44 19.21
N TYR A 454 24.99 16.68 18.40
CA TYR A 454 25.01 17.71 17.37
C TYR A 454 25.52 17.18 16.04
N LEU A 455 25.03 17.77 14.95
CA LEU A 455 25.39 17.40 13.59
C LEU A 455 26.91 17.45 13.34
N ARG A 456 27.61 18.43 13.93
CA ARG A 456 29.07 18.54 13.81
C ARG A 456 29.80 17.34 14.41
N GLU A 457 29.29 16.77 15.51
CA GLU A 457 29.86 15.55 16.10
C GLU A 457 29.72 14.36 15.13
N ALA A 458 28.54 14.21 14.52
CA ALA A 458 28.29 13.14 13.56
C ALA A 458 29.22 13.23 12.33
N ILE A 459 29.42 14.43 11.77
CA ILE A 459 30.31 14.62 10.62
C ILE A 459 31.77 14.39 11.01
N ASN A 460 32.19 14.71 12.23
CA ASN A 460 33.54 14.42 12.68
C ASN A 460 33.83 12.91 12.76
N THR A 461 32.82 12.06 12.94
CA THR A 461 33.02 10.60 12.95
C THR A 461 33.53 10.06 11.60
N ILE A 462 33.21 10.72 10.47
CA ILE A 462 33.71 10.32 9.14
C ILE A 462 35.12 10.86 8.86
N LYS A 463 35.58 11.90 9.58
CA LYS A 463 36.92 12.48 9.44
C LYS A 463 38.01 11.70 10.20
N LEU A 464 37.59 10.86 11.14
CA LEU A 464 38.52 10.12 12.02
C LEU A 464 38.89 8.73 11.46
N LYS A 465 38.41 8.41 10.27
CA LYS A 465 38.79 7.22 9.51
C LYS A 465 39.69 7.60 8.34
#